data_e1dd6cdae57e4468e3d58a15b547b9cd
#
_entry.id   e1dd6cdae57e4468e3d58a15b547b9cd
#
_cell.length_a   1.000
_cell.length_b   1.000
_cell.length_c   1.000
_cell.angle_alpha   90.00
_cell.angle_beta   90.00
_cell.angle_gamma   90.00
#
_symmetry.space_group_name_H-M   'P 1'
#
loop_
_entity.id
_entity.type
_entity.pdbx_description
1 polymer ?
#
loop_
_entity_poly.entity_id
_entity_poly.type
_entity_poly.pdbx_seq_one_letter_code
_entity_poly.pdbx_strand_id
1 'polypeptide(L)'
;MFEEKTNYTFEMNGKDDFDVMAQSYMEEARKFHEQYLIKGSRVDLENAVDSYIDAIKFNPNIAEAYYRLATLLWDKGEINLSSAIEQCKSAINISPSNSNARIYAGFFLEMAKKYDEAEQEFKEAIKLNPLQSARSRLSLASLYMEKMHDNNINPKDFSKFIFYSLSGGLSIALDYPSIKMLYKNVAKNLSLLFYDTLGGILEKTKNYSMAVKAYDKAAISTGRNEIYYQKIGDIKVKNEEIVIARDSYVKALETNPYNKELLLKIATLSQVYFEEDIDTAIDCYSKLLELGEDNPNIYYELGHLYLKKEDFLDSISAFKLALEQDSENPFYHNALAYALVRADQYEEACDHYKVAIDKNPDPEWTAIVCQALASLYHKVFNDIDSAMDFLKTAIFLDENNEETFLELGDIYSECEDIDSAIKSYCEAIKLNPKNPVAYNKCAMALWQKDFVEEAIIAYHKAIGIDPDYYTAYNNLGVIYLDGIRNLKEAERLFKTAISLKSDYVMAHFNLGRVYQEKGKNIEAAQYYQKALEINEIEAEIDSDDIRDRIFALFEV
;
A
#
# COMPACT_ATOMS: atom_id res chain seq x y z
N MET A 1 -4.50 -10.98 35.12
CA MET A 1 -3.81 -10.00 35.95
C MET A 1 -3.57 -8.82 35.03
N PHE A 2 -4.60 -8.06 34.87
CA PHE A 2 -4.98 -6.77 35.42
C PHE A 2 -3.97 -5.68 35.04
N GLU A 3 -4.30 -4.96 33.96
CA GLU A 3 -4.64 -3.53 33.96
C GLU A 3 -4.00 -2.75 35.12
N GLU A 4 -2.99 -1.96 34.78
CA GLU A 4 -2.72 -0.70 35.44
C GLU A 4 -2.90 0.43 34.41
N LYS A 5 -4.13 0.92 34.33
CA LYS A 5 -4.39 2.28 33.86
C LYS A 5 -3.82 3.24 34.89
N THR A 6 -2.65 3.77 34.63
CA THR A 6 -2.18 4.94 35.35
C THR A 6 -3.02 6.13 34.91
N ASN A 7 -4.05 6.44 35.71
CA ASN A 7 -4.73 7.73 35.69
C ASN A 7 -3.73 8.80 36.16
N TYR A 8 -3.09 9.48 35.23
CA TYR A 8 -2.48 10.77 35.50
C TYR A 8 -3.59 11.83 35.46
N THR A 9 -4.18 12.12 36.60
CA THR A 9 -4.87 13.40 36.84
C THR A 9 -3.79 14.47 36.89
N PHE A 10 -3.53 15.12 35.75
CA PHE A 10 -2.80 16.36 35.70
C PHE A 10 -3.71 17.43 36.36
N GLU A 11 -3.36 17.90 37.54
CA GLU A 11 -3.91 19.14 38.07
C GLU A 11 -3.41 20.28 37.19
N MET A 12 -4.28 20.78 36.29
CA MET A 12 -3.99 21.94 35.45
C MET A 12 -3.96 23.20 36.32
N ASN A 13 -2.78 23.71 36.63
CA ASN A 13 -2.55 24.88 37.47
C ASN A 13 -1.95 26.02 36.63
N GLY A 14 -2.77 26.65 35.75
CA GLY A 14 -2.39 27.93 35.16
C GLY A 14 -2.67 28.07 33.64
N LYS A 15 -2.64 29.32 33.18
CA LYS A 15 -2.85 29.71 31.78
C LYS A 15 -1.84 29.06 30.82
N ASP A 16 -0.62 28.81 31.31
CA ASP A 16 0.46 28.20 30.50
C ASP A 16 0.15 26.74 30.11
N ASP A 17 -0.54 25.98 30.98
CA ASP A 17 -0.92 24.60 30.68
C ASP A 17 -1.99 24.51 29.57
N PHE A 18 -2.93 25.46 29.54
CA PHE A 18 -3.94 25.55 28.48
C PHE A 18 -3.32 25.93 27.13
N ASP A 19 -2.33 26.83 27.12
CA ASP A 19 -1.62 27.20 25.90
C ASP A 19 -0.79 26.05 25.35
N VAL A 20 -0.14 25.24 26.21
CA VAL A 20 0.58 24.02 25.79
C VAL A 20 -0.38 22.98 25.19
N MET A 21 -1.53 22.75 25.82
CA MET A 21 -2.56 21.86 25.31
C MET A 21 -3.10 22.33 23.96
N ALA A 22 -3.40 23.63 23.85
CA ALA A 22 -3.87 24.21 22.60
C ALA A 22 -2.84 24.06 21.47
N GLN A 23 -1.55 24.23 21.75
CA GLN A 23 -0.47 24.01 20.78
C GLN A 23 -0.36 22.55 20.34
N SER A 24 -0.49 21.62 21.30
CA SER A 24 -0.51 20.18 20.98
C SER A 24 -1.65 19.81 20.03
N TYR A 25 -2.87 20.30 20.32
CA TYR A 25 -4.01 20.10 19.40
C TYR A 25 -3.82 20.79 18.04
N MET A 26 -3.16 21.94 17.99
CA MET A 26 -2.82 22.60 16.73
C MET A 26 -1.85 21.80 15.88
N GLU A 27 -0.85 21.15 16.48
CA GLU A 27 0.09 20.27 15.77
C GLU A 27 -0.61 19.02 15.25
N GLU A 28 -1.45 18.42 16.06
CA GLU A 28 -2.28 17.27 15.68
C GLU A 28 -3.24 17.63 14.53
N ALA A 29 -3.94 18.75 14.66
CA ALA A 29 -4.84 19.27 13.63
C ALA A 29 -4.13 19.52 12.30
N ARG A 30 -2.93 20.13 12.32
CA ARG A 30 -2.12 20.35 11.11
C ARG A 30 -1.74 19.01 10.45
N LYS A 31 -1.34 18.02 11.24
CA LYS A 31 -0.98 16.69 10.76
C LYS A 31 -2.15 15.99 10.06
N PHE A 32 -3.32 15.95 10.70
CA PHE A 32 -4.52 15.37 10.07
C PHE A 32 -5.00 16.16 8.86
N HIS A 33 -4.94 17.50 8.92
CA HIS A 33 -5.28 18.36 7.80
C HIS A 33 -4.36 18.10 6.60
N GLU A 34 -3.05 17.95 6.83
CA GLU A 34 -2.09 17.62 5.77
C GLU A 34 -2.34 16.22 5.20
N GLN A 35 -2.65 15.23 6.05
CA GLN A 35 -3.04 13.90 5.61
C GLN A 35 -4.33 13.91 4.80
N TYR A 36 -5.33 14.68 5.21
CA TYR A 36 -6.56 14.88 4.44
C TYR A 36 -6.28 15.50 3.06
N LEU A 37 -5.45 16.53 2.99
CA LEU A 37 -5.08 17.17 1.72
C LEU A 37 -4.32 16.22 0.77
N ILE A 38 -3.61 15.23 1.31
CA ILE A 38 -2.86 14.22 0.53
C ILE A 38 -3.75 13.04 0.14
N LYS A 39 -4.55 12.50 1.06
CA LYS A 39 -5.26 11.22 0.91
C LYS A 39 -6.75 11.36 0.60
N GLY A 40 -7.35 12.53 0.83
CA GLY A 40 -8.79 12.73 0.72
C GLY A 40 -9.62 11.95 1.77
N SER A 41 -8.95 11.41 2.81
CA SER A 41 -9.55 10.55 3.82
C SER A 41 -10.57 11.33 4.67
N ARG A 42 -11.81 10.83 4.71
CA ARG A 42 -12.86 11.42 5.55
C ARG A 42 -12.55 11.35 7.04
N VAL A 43 -11.85 10.31 7.47
CA VAL A 43 -11.42 10.15 8.87
C VAL A 43 -10.39 11.22 9.24
N ASP A 44 -9.42 11.49 8.36
CA ASP A 44 -8.43 12.54 8.58
C ASP A 44 -9.07 13.93 8.58
N LEU A 45 -10.10 14.16 7.75
CA LEU A 45 -10.90 15.38 7.76
C LEU A 45 -11.61 15.58 9.11
N GLU A 46 -12.30 14.53 9.61
CA GLU A 46 -13.01 14.58 10.91
C GLU A 46 -12.04 14.82 12.07
N ASN A 47 -10.94 14.08 12.12
CA ASN A 47 -9.92 14.26 13.14
C ASN A 47 -9.29 15.67 13.11
N ALA A 48 -9.04 16.22 11.92
CA ALA A 48 -8.51 17.58 11.80
C ALA A 48 -9.51 18.63 12.32
N VAL A 49 -10.80 18.47 11.99
CA VAL A 49 -11.87 19.36 12.48
C VAL A 49 -11.95 19.33 14.00
N ASP A 50 -12.01 18.14 14.58
CA ASP A 50 -12.11 17.97 16.05
C ASP A 50 -10.89 18.56 16.76
N SER A 51 -9.68 18.30 16.26
CA SER A 51 -8.45 18.83 16.86
C SER A 51 -8.37 20.37 16.75
N TYR A 52 -8.84 21.01 15.66
CA TYR A 52 -8.93 22.49 15.60
C TYR A 52 -9.98 23.04 16.56
N ILE A 53 -11.12 22.36 16.71
CA ILE A 53 -12.16 22.75 17.70
C ILE A 53 -11.59 22.67 19.11
N ASP A 54 -10.87 21.61 19.44
CA ASP A 54 -10.27 21.45 20.76
C ASP A 54 -9.15 22.48 20.99
N ALA A 55 -8.33 22.78 20.00
CA ALA A 55 -7.34 23.87 20.10
C ALA A 55 -8.01 25.22 20.42
N ILE A 56 -9.14 25.55 19.78
CA ILE A 56 -9.91 26.78 20.05
C ILE A 56 -10.52 26.77 21.45
N LYS A 57 -11.00 25.62 21.95
CA LYS A 57 -11.54 25.49 23.31
C LYS A 57 -10.49 25.82 24.39
N PHE A 58 -9.26 25.35 24.18
CA PHE A 58 -8.16 25.58 25.10
C PHE A 58 -7.55 26.99 24.98
N ASN A 59 -7.41 27.51 23.76
CA ASN A 59 -6.99 28.88 23.52
C ASN A 59 -7.77 29.52 22.35
N PRO A 60 -8.79 30.36 22.66
CA PRO A 60 -9.60 31.05 21.63
C PRO A 60 -8.82 32.09 20.80
N ASN A 61 -7.57 32.39 21.16
CA ASN A 61 -6.78 33.44 20.47
C ASN A 61 -5.87 32.90 19.40
N ILE A 62 -6.08 31.67 18.92
CA ILE A 62 -5.29 31.06 17.83
C ILE A 62 -5.97 31.36 16.48
N ALA A 63 -5.60 32.46 15.83
CA ALA A 63 -6.16 32.87 14.54
C ALA A 63 -6.07 31.80 13.45
N GLU A 64 -5.00 31.00 13.45
CA GLU A 64 -4.81 29.93 12.48
C GLU A 64 -5.90 28.86 12.55
N ALA A 65 -6.34 28.50 13.74
CA ALA A 65 -7.36 27.49 13.94
C ALA A 65 -8.69 27.88 13.26
N TYR A 66 -9.09 29.12 13.37
CA TYR A 66 -10.37 29.59 12.82
C TYR A 66 -10.43 29.52 11.29
N TYR A 67 -9.43 30.05 10.56
CA TYR A 67 -9.51 30.03 9.10
C TYR A 67 -9.26 28.64 8.51
N ARG A 68 -8.46 27.80 9.18
CA ARG A 68 -8.28 26.40 8.76
C ARG A 68 -9.52 25.57 9.03
N LEU A 69 -10.14 25.75 10.20
CA LEU A 69 -11.40 25.09 10.53
C LEU A 69 -12.52 25.51 9.54
N ALA A 70 -12.59 26.78 9.18
CA ALA A 70 -13.56 27.27 8.19
C ALA A 70 -13.40 26.55 6.84
N THR A 71 -12.17 26.31 6.36
CA THR A 71 -11.95 25.58 5.11
C THR A 71 -12.38 24.13 5.19
N LEU A 72 -12.06 23.42 6.29
CA LEU A 72 -12.42 22.03 6.47
C LEU A 72 -13.94 21.83 6.64
N LEU A 73 -14.59 22.67 7.43
CA LEU A 73 -16.05 22.63 7.59
C LEU A 73 -16.79 23.00 6.29
N TRP A 74 -16.23 23.88 5.49
CA TRP A 74 -16.73 24.17 4.13
C TRP A 74 -16.58 22.96 3.20
N ASP A 75 -15.41 22.31 3.18
CA ASP A 75 -15.15 21.11 2.38
C ASP A 75 -16.06 19.94 2.81
N LYS A 76 -16.39 19.85 4.10
CA LYS A 76 -17.33 18.88 4.68
C LYS A 76 -18.80 19.20 4.36
N GLY A 77 -19.09 20.44 3.94
CA GLY A 77 -20.45 20.91 3.70
C GLY A 77 -21.26 21.24 4.95
N GLU A 78 -20.60 21.38 6.10
CA GLU A 78 -21.25 21.63 7.40
C GLU A 78 -21.52 23.12 7.67
N ILE A 79 -20.83 24.02 6.97
CA ILE A 79 -21.07 25.46 7.08
C ILE A 79 -21.36 26.07 5.70
N ASN A 80 -22.12 27.17 5.70
CA ASN A 80 -22.37 27.97 4.52
C ASN A 80 -21.29 29.06 4.34
N LEU A 81 -21.28 29.71 3.18
CA LEU A 81 -20.31 30.77 2.84
C LEU A 81 -20.28 31.91 3.87
N SER A 82 -21.45 32.30 4.41
CA SER A 82 -21.52 33.38 5.39
C SER A 82 -20.80 32.99 6.68
N SER A 83 -20.99 31.76 7.16
CA SER A 83 -20.32 31.26 8.36
C SER A 83 -18.80 31.10 8.15
N ALA A 84 -18.38 30.64 6.96
CA ALA A 84 -16.95 30.56 6.63
C ALA A 84 -16.28 31.94 6.62
N ILE A 85 -16.96 32.96 6.07
CA ILE A 85 -16.49 34.36 6.09
C ILE A 85 -16.38 34.88 7.52
N GLU A 86 -17.36 34.60 8.38
CA GLU A 86 -17.34 35.02 9.78
C GLU A 86 -16.17 34.39 10.58
N GLN A 87 -15.90 33.13 10.36
CA GLN A 87 -14.74 32.44 10.96
C GLN A 87 -13.42 33.09 10.53
N CYS A 88 -13.27 33.38 9.23
CA CYS A 88 -12.09 34.08 8.74
C CYS A 88 -11.98 35.52 9.29
N LYS A 89 -13.10 36.25 9.44
CA LYS A 89 -13.13 37.57 10.09
C LYS A 89 -12.73 37.49 11.57
N SER A 90 -13.16 36.44 12.27
CA SER A 90 -12.71 36.17 13.64
C SER A 90 -11.20 35.97 13.73
N ALA A 91 -10.63 35.19 12.79
CA ALA A 91 -9.19 35.02 12.68
C ALA A 91 -8.44 36.35 12.43
N ILE A 92 -8.98 37.22 11.57
CA ILE A 92 -8.43 38.55 11.29
C ILE A 92 -8.50 39.45 12.54
N ASN A 93 -9.59 39.39 13.30
CA ASN A 93 -9.74 40.18 14.52
C ASN A 93 -8.73 39.73 15.60
N ILE A 94 -8.48 38.44 15.72
CA ILE A 94 -7.48 37.89 16.65
C ILE A 94 -6.07 38.29 16.24
N SER A 95 -5.75 38.21 14.93
CA SER A 95 -4.44 38.56 14.40
C SER A 95 -4.58 39.37 13.10
N PRO A 96 -4.67 40.71 13.20
CA PRO A 96 -4.84 41.59 12.02
C PRO A 96 -3.68 41.53 11.01
N SER A 97 -2.49 41.08 11.46
CA SER A 97 -1.30 40.90 10.63
C SER A 97 -1.23 39.53 9.94
N ASN A 98 -2.20 38.65 10.15
CA ASN A 98 -2.22 37.32 9.54
C ASN A 98 -2.67 37.41 8.07
N SER A 99 -1.70 37.37 7.14
CA SER A 99 -1.98 37.44 5.70
C SER A 99 -2.79 36.24 5.19
N ASN A 100 -2.62 35.05 5.79
CA ASN A 100 -3.36 33.85 5.38
C ASN A 100 -4.86 33.96 5.73
N ALA A 101 -5.21 34.46 6.91
CA ALA A 101 -6.59 34.67 7.29
C ALA A 101 -7.31 35.59 6.29
N ARG A 102 -6.64 36.65 5.83
CA ARG A 102 -7.16 37.56 4.80
C ARG A 102 -7.30 36.91 3.42
N ILE A 103 -6.35 36.04 3.04
CA ILE A 103 -6.43 35.29 1.78
C ILE A 103 -7.66 34.39 1.78
N TYR A 104 -7.90 33.64 2.85
CA TYR A 104 -9.06 32.76 2.96
C TYR A 104 -10.37 33.54 3.06
N ALA A 105 -10.40 34.67 3.78
CA ALA A 105 -11.56 35.56 3.79
C ALA A 105 -11.87 36.06 2.39
N GLY A 106 -10.86 36.54 1.67
CA GLY A 106 -11.02 37.01 0.26
C GLY A 106 -11.54 35.89 -0.66
N PHE A 107 -11.05 34.66 -0.48
CA PHE A 107 -11.51 33.51 -1.26
C PHE A 107 -13.00 33.19 -1.02
N PHE A 108 -13.47 33.14 0.22
CA PHE A 108 -14.87 32.89 0.52
C PHE A 108 -15.78 34.08 0.10
N LEU A 109 -15.29 35.31 0.19
CA LEU A 109 -15.98 36.52 -0.30
C LEU A 109 -16.12 36.49 -1.84
N GLU A 110 -15.09 36.07 -2.57
CA GLU A 110 -15.13 35.86 -4.02
C GLU A 110 -16.21 34.84 -4.41
N MET A 111 -16.23 33.68 -3.71
CA MET A 111 -17.25 32.64 -3.90
C MET A 111 -18.68 33.17 -3.61
N ALA A 112 -18.81 34.06 -2.64
CA ALA A 112 -20.08 34.71 -2.28
C ALA A 112 -20.44 35.86 -3.26
N LYS A 113 -19.64 36.09 -4.31
CA LYS A 113 -19.75 37.20 -5.28
C LYS A 113 -19.65 38.60 -4.62
N LYS A 114 -19.07 38.68 -3.44
CA LYS A 114 -18.79 39.96 -2.76
C LYS A 114 -17.42 40.50 -3.17
N TYR A 115 -17.31 40.81 -4.46
CA TYR A 115 -16.03 41.07 -5.12
C TYR A 115 -15.26 42.26 -4.55
N ASP A 116 -15.94 43.30 -4.06
CA ASP A 116 -15.26 44.49 -3.52
C ASP A 116 -14.66 44.22 -2.13
N GLU A 117 -15.36 43.49 -1.29
CA GLU A 117 -14.83 43.03 0.00
C GLU A 117 -13.64 42.06 -0.21
N ALA A 118 -13.75 41.12 -1.16
CA ALA A 118 -12.69 40.16 -1.50
C ALA A 118 -11.43 40.93 -2.00
N GLU A 119 -11.62 41.92 -2.88
CA GLU A 119 -10.54 42.77 -3.40
C GLU A 119 -9.76 43.45 -2.26
N GLN A 120 -10.49 43.95 -1.27
CA GLN A 120 -9.89 44.63 -0.12
C GLN A 120 -9.04 43.66 0.70
N GLU A 121 -9.55 42.48 1.02
CA GLU A 121 -8.83 41.50 1.79
C GLU A 121 -7.57 41.00 1.08
N PHE A 122 -7.63 40.72 -0.23
CA PHE A 122 -6.44 40.33 -0.99
C PHE A 122 -5.39 41.45 -1.06
N LYS A 123 -5.79 42.72 -1.19
CA LYS A 123 -4.86 43.85 -1.18
C LYS A 123 -4.18 44.03 0.17
N GLU A 124 -4.91 43.88 1.26
CA GLU A 124 -4.35 43.95 2.61
C GLU A 124 -3.38 42.76 2.85
N ALA A 125 -3.71 41.55 2.37
CA ALA A 125 -2.80 40.42 2.44
C ALA A 125 -1.47 40.68 1.70
N ILE A 126 -1.51 41.35 0.53
CA ILE A 126 -0.31 41.76 -0.23
C ILE A 126 0.53 42.77 0.56
N LYS A 127 -0.11 43.75 1.19
CA LYS A 127 0.61 44.75 2.02
C LYS A 127 1.33 44.09 3.21
N LEU A 128 0.67 43.13 3.85
CA LEU A 128 1.22 42.45 5.01
C LEU A 128 2.40 41.55 4.65
N ASN A 129 2.40 40.93 3.50
CA ASN A 129 3.48 40.06 3.05
C ASN A 129 3.81 40.22 1.55
N PRO A 130 4.50 41.31 1.17
CA PRO A 130 4.76 41.63 -0.22
C PRO A 130 5.61 40.57 -0.96
N LEU A 131 6.55 39.90 -0.25
CA LEU A 131 7.49 38.93 -0.85
C LEU A 131 6.82 37.58 -1.11
N GLN A 132 5.86 37.18 -0.29
CA GLN A 132 5.10 35.91 -0.44
C GLN A 132 3.68 36.14 -0.96
N SER A 133 3.45 37.26 -1.65
CA SER A 133 2.11 37.71 -2.09
C SER A 133 1.67 37.14 -3.45
N ALA A 134 2.43 36.20 -4.04
CA ALA A 134 2.07 35.62 -5.34
C ALA A 134 0.65 35.04 -5.35
N ARG A 135 0.26 34.29 -4.28
CA ARG A 135 -1.08 33.74 -4.12
C ARG A 135 -2.17 34.82 -4.09
N SER A 136 -1.97 35.88 -3.29
CA SER A 136 -2.91 37.00 -3.18
C SER A 136 -3.05 37.79 -4.50
N ARG A 137 -1.94 37.94 -5.24
CA ARG A 137 -1.95 38.61 -6.55
C ARG A 137 -2.69 37.78 -7.59
N LEU A 138 -2.51 36.47 -7.61
CA LEU A 138 -3.23 35.57 -8.51
C LEU A 138 -4.73 35.50 -8.14
N SER A 139 -5.06 35.50 -6.84
CA SER A 139 -6.44 35.58 -6.39
C SER A 139 -7.09 36.90 -6.82
N LEU A 140 -6.36 38.04 -6.78
CA LEU A 140 -6.85 39.29 -7.34
C LEU A 140 -7.03 39.25 -8.87
N ALA A 141 -6.12 38.58 -9.58
CA ALA A 141 -6.29 38.39 -11.02
C ALA A 141 -7.52 37.53 -11.31
N SER A 142 -7.76 36.45 -10.58
CA SER A 142 -8.98 35.63 -10.67
C SER A 142 -10.22 36.45 -10.43
N LEU A 143 -10.23 37.21 -9.35
CA LEU A 143 -11.36 38.08 -8.99
C LEU A 143 -11.68 39.11 -10.06
N TYR A 144 -10.68 39.75 -10.67
CA TYR A 144 -10.93 40.69 -11.77
C TYR A 144 -11.42 39.98 -13.04
N MET A 145 -11.01 38.74 -13.25
CA MET A 145 -11.51 37.93 -14.35
C MET A 145 -12.98 37.54 -14.12
N GLU A 146 -13.39 37.15 -12.91
CA GLU A 146 -14.79 36.86 -12.56
C GLU A 146 -15.65 38.14 -12.65
N LYS A 147 -15.15 39.28 -12.16
CA LYS A 147 -15.83 40.59 -12.34
C LYS A 147 -16.06 40.92 -13.81
N MET A 148 -15.12 40.57 -14.69
CA MET A 148 -15.27 40.78 -16.15
C MET A 148 -16.27 39.82 -16.78
N HIS A 149 -16.41 38.61 -16.23
CA HIS A 149 -17.36 37.63 -16.75
C HIS A 149 -18.80 37.95 -16.34
N ASP A 150 -19.04 38.44 -15.13
CA ASP A 150 -20.38 38.75 -14.60
C ASP A 150 -20.88 40.15 -15.04
N ASN A 151 -19.97 41.11 -15.30
CA ASN A 151 -20.30 42.47 -15.70
C ASN A 151 -19.60 42.80 -17.02
N ASN A 152 -20.29 43.38 -17.98
CA ASN A 152 -19.69 43.84 -19.24
C ASN A 152 -18.31 44.47 -19.02
N ILE A 153 -17.30 43.96 -19.72
CA ILE A 153 -15.88 44.20 -19.54
C ILE A 153 -15.54 45.66 -19.31
N ASN A 154 -15.08 45.96 -18.09
CA ASN A 154 -14.58 47.29 -17.74
C ASN A 154 -13.06 47.35 -18.03
N PRO A 155 -12.57 48.31 -18.84
CA PRO A 155 -11.14 48.46 -19.14
C PRO A 155 -10.26 48.62 -17.91
N LYS A 156 -10.78 49.18 -16.80
CA LYS A 156 -10.04 49.29 -15.52
C LYS A 156 -9.82 47.95 -14.86
N ASP A 157 -10.81 47.06 -14.89
CA ASP A 157 -10.69 45.74 -14.28
C ASP A 157 -9.80 44.84 -15.14
N PHE A 158 -9.85 44.99 -16.47
CA PHE A 158 -8.91 44.34 -17.37
C PHE A 158 -7.45 44.77 -17.13
N SER A 159 -7.19 46.05 -16.94
CA SER A 159 -5.84 46.54 -16.63
C SER A 159 -5.31 46.03 -15.29
N LYS A 160 -6.16 45.90 -14.29
CA LYS A 160 -5.83 45.31 -12.99
C LYS A 160 -5.61 43.81 -13.10
N PHE A 161 -6.44 43.09 -13.84
CA PHE A 161 -6.22 41.67 -14.14
C PHE A 161 -4.83 41.43 -14.73
N ILE A 162 -4.46 42.21 -15.78
CA ILE A 162 -3.13 42.10 -16.40
C ILE A 162 -2.03 42.42 -15.39
N PHE A 163 -2.17 43.51 -14.63
CA PHE A 163 -1.17 43.93 -13.65
C PHE A 163 -0.93 42.84 -12.59
N TYR A 164 -1.99 42.28 -12.04
CA TYR A 164 -1.85 41.24 -11.01
C TYR A 164 -1.39 39.89 -11.59
N SER A 165 -1.81 39.57 -12.81
CA SER A 165 -1.30 38.38 -13.53
C SER A 165 0.19 38.48 -13.80
N LEU A 166 0.67 39.61 -14.32
CA LEU A 166 2.09 39.88 -14.59
C LEU A 166 2.90 39.92 -13.30
N SER A 167 2.42 40.62 -12.28
CA SER A 167 3.10 40.72 -11.00
C SER A 167 3.07 39.42 -10.22
N GLY A 168 2.19 38.48 -10.55
CA GLY A 168 2.14 37.12 -10.05
C GLY A 168 3.09 36.15 -10.73
N GLY A 169 3.76 36.55 -11.81
CA GLY A 169 4.72 35.71 -12.53
C GLY A 169 4.34 35.36 -13.99
N LEU A 170 3.27 35.98 -14.52
CA LEU A 170 2.84 35.77 -15.91
C LEU A 170 3.40 36.85 -16.81
N SER A 171 4.14 36.52 -17.89
CA SER A 171 4.61 37.45 -18.91
C SER A 171 3.73 37.39 -20.16
N ILE A 172 2.92 38.38 -20.39
CA ILE A 172 2.11 38.54 -21.63
C ILE A 172 2.39 39.90 -22.23
N ALA A 173 2.81 39.92 -23.50
CA ALA A 173 2.87 41.15 -24.30
C ALA A 173 1.51 41.32 -25.00
N LEU A 174 0.80 42.41 -24.69
CA LEU A 174 -0.49 42.73 -25.29
C LEU A 174 -0.40 44.05 -26.06
N ASP A 175 -0.76 44.01 -27.35
CA ASP A 175 -0.88 45.18 -28.21
C ASP A 175 -2.32 45.73 -28.18
N TYR A 176 -2.51 46.99 -27.81
CA TYR A 176 -3.77 47.59 -27.35
C TYR A 176 -4.84 47.89 -28.42
N PRO A 177 -4.54 48.16 -29.72
CA PRO A 177 -5.56 48.65 -30.69
C PRO A 177 -6.48 47.58 -31.28
N SER A 178 -6.13 46.30 -31.20
CA SER A 178 -6.86 45.19 -31.85
C SER A 178 -7.79 44.42 -30.93
N ILE A 179 -8.01 44.87 -29.72
CA ILE A 179 -8.63 44.13 -28.61
C ILE A 179 -10.10 43.72 -28.86
N LYS A 180 -10.88 44.51 -29.57
CA LYS A 180 -12.33 44.24 -29.70
C LYS A 180 -12.68 43.05 -30.58
N MET A 181 -11.84 42.70 -31.54
CA MET A 181 -12.01 41.54 -32.45
C MET A 181 -11.23 40.31 -31.95
N LEU A 182 -10.10 40.53 -31.29
CA LEU A 182 -9.30 39.47 -30.61
C LEU A 182 -9.94 39.00 -29.29
N TYR A 183 -10.93 39.71 -28.77
CA TYR A 183 -11.39 39.59 -27.40
C TYR A 183 -11.81 38.17 -27.00
N LYS A 184 -12.54 37.47 -27.89
CA LYS A 184 -13.01 36.11 -27.63
C LYS A 184 -11.85 35.07 -27.59
N ASN A 185 -10.85 35.27 -28.45
CA ASN A 185 -9.67 34.40 -28.53
C ASN A 185 -8.62 34.77 -27.47
N VAL A 186 -8.44 36.04 -27.18
CA VAL A 186 -7.53 36.57 -26.16
C VAL A 186 -8.04 36.23 -24.76
N ALA A 187 -9.31 36.38 -24.48
CA ALA A 187 -9.92 36.00 -23.22
C ALA A 187 -9.79 34.49 -22.97
N LYS A 188 -9.99 33.68 -24.04
CA LYS A 188 -9.79 32.22 -23.98
C LYS A 188 -8.32 31.84 -23.68
N ASN A 189 -7.37 32.48 -24.37
CA ASN A 189 -5.94 32.23 -24.19
C ASN A 189 -5.42 32.77 -22.86
N LEU A 190 -5.96 33.89 -22.37
CA LEU A 190 -5.63 34.44 -21.05
C LEU A 190 -6.21 33.58 -19.90
N SER A 191 -7.45 33.13 -20.07
CA SER A 191 -8.10 32.20 -19.15
C SER A 191 -7.28 30.92 -19.04
N LEU A 192 -6.84 30.39 -20.19
CA LEU A 192 -5.97 29.21 -20.22
C LEU A 192 -4.66 29.43 -19.48
N LEU A 193 -3.92 30.48 -19.83
CA LEU A 193 -2.63 30.78 -19.22
C LEU A 193 -2.78 31.01 -17.71
N PHE A 194 -3.89 31.63 -17.31
CA PHE A 194 -4.25 31.84 -15.92
C PHE A 194 -4.46 30.49 -15.20
N TYR A 195 -5.34 29.63 -15.73
CA TYR A 195 -5.65 28.36 -15.08
C TYR A 195 -4.46 27.36 -15.10
N ASP A 196 -3.66 27.36 -16.17
CA ASP A 196 -2.44 26.54 -16.22
C ASP A 196 -1.40 27.01 -15.19
N THR A 197 -1.16 28.32 -15.10
CA THR A 197 -0.24 28.90 -14.13
C THR A 197 -0.75 28.72 -12.70
N LEU A 198 -2.04 28.94 -12.48
CA LEU A 198 -2.69 28.74 -11.19
C LEU A 198 -2.59 27.28 -10.77
N GLY A 199 -2.87 26.36 -11.68
CA GLY A 199 -2.73 24.93 -11.45
C GLY A 199 -1.31 24.56 -11.02
N GLY A 200 -0.29 25.07 -11.74
CA GLY A 200 1.11 24.83 -11.41
C GLY A 200 1.56 25.42 -10.07
N ILE A 201 1.04 26.58 -9.68
CA ILE A 201 1.32 27.16 -8.34
C ILE A 201 0.64 26.36 -7.24
N LEU A 202 -0.63 25.99 -7.44
CA LEU A 202 -1.40 25.21 -6.49
C LEU A 202 -0.79 23.81 -6.29
N GLU A 203 -0.28 23.20 -7.36
CA GLU A 203 0.46 21.95 -7.28
C GLU A 203 1.74 22.09 -6.45
N LYS A 204 2.57 23.12 -6.71
CA LYS A 204 3.78 23.40 -5.93
C LYS A 204 3.50 23.71 -4.46
N THR A 205 2.35 24.30 -4.16
CA THR A 205 1.91 24.57 -2.79
C THR A 205 1.14 23.39 -2.17
N LYS A 206 1.10 22.24 -2.85
CA LYS A 206 0.39 21.02 -2.45
C LYS A 206 -1.12 21.20 -2.24
N ASN A 207 -1.73 22.22 -2.85
CA ASN A 207 -3.18 22.40 -2.85
C ASN A 207 -3.79 21.66 -4.06
N TYR A 208 -3.72 20.34 -3.99
CA TYR A 208 -4.02 19.47 -5.12
C TYR A 208 -5.49 19.52 -5.58
N SER A 209 -6.44 19.63 -4.64
CA SER A 209 -7.87 19.73 -4.98
C SER A 209 -8.16 20.96 -5.85
N MET A 210 -7.55 22.11 -5.52
CA MET A 210 -7.72 23.32 -6.33
C MET A 210 -6.89 23.30 -7.62
N ALA A 211 -5.72 22.63 -7.62
CA ALA A 211 -4.91 22.45 -8.82
C ALA A 211 -5.67 21.65 -9.89
N VAL A 212 -6.32 20.56 -9.51
CA VAL A 212 -7.18 19.75 -10.41
C VAL A 212 -8.29 20.61 -11.00
N LYS A 213 -9.03 21.36 -10.19
CA LYS A 213 -10.08 22.27 -10.68
C LYS A 213 -9.55 23.33 -11.67
N ALA A 214 -8.34 23.82 -11.43
CA ALA A 214 -7.70 24.76 -12.35
C ALA A 214 -7.33 24.08 -13.67
N TYR A 215 -6.73 22.91 -13.62
CA TYR A 215 -6.39 22.17 -14.84
C TYR A 215 -7.62 21.69 -15.62
N ASP A 216 -8.71 21.28 -14.97
CA ASP A 216 -9.98 20.99 -15.63
C ASP A 216 -10.50 22.18 -16.42
N LYS A 217 -10.49 23.38 -15.81
CA LYS A 217 -10.88 24.61 -16.51
C LYS A 217 -9.93 24.94 -17.66
N ALA A 218 -8.64 24.66 -17.53
CA ALA A 218 -7.67 24.84 -18.61
C ALA A 218 -7.94 23.84 -19.76
N ALA A 219 -8.24 22.59 -19.48
CA ALA A 219 -8.60 21.59 -20.47
C ALA A 219 -9.84 22.02 -21.30
N ILE A 220 -10.92 22.39 -20.62
CA ILE A 220 -12.17 22.86 -21.25
C ILE A 220 -11.92 24.09 -22.14
N SER A 221 -11.04 25.00 -21.70
CA SER A 221 -10.76 26.26 -22.41
C SER A 221 -9.99 26.07 -23.72
N THR A 222 -9.19 25.01 -23.86
CA THR A 222 -8.25 24.82 -24.97
C THR A 222 -8.58 23.73 -25.95
N GLY A 223 -9.29 22.68 -25.48
CA GLY A 223 -9.35 21.41 -26.20
C GLY A 223 -8.02 20.65 -26.23
N ARG A 224 -6.99 21.09 -25.48
CA ARG A 224 -5.74 20.33 -25.25
C ARG A 224 -5.91 19.41 -24.06
N ASN A 225 -6.81 18.46 -24.18
CA ASN A 225 -7.19 17.56 -23.10
C ASN A 225 -6.02 16.67 -22.65
N GLU A 226 -5.14 16.26 -23.56
CA GLU A 226 -3.99 15.41 -23.28
C GLU A 226 -3.13 15.95 -22.13
N ILE A 227 -2.59 17.18 -22.28
CA ILE A 227 -1.65 17.76 -21.31
C ILE A 227 -2.27 17.92 -19.92
N TYR A 228 -3.53 18.39 -19.88
CA TYR A 228 -4.17 18.68 -18.60
C TYR A 228 -4.69 17.43 -17.90
N TYR A 229 -5.24 16.46 -18.64
CA TYR A 229 -5.61 15.18 -18.05
C TYR A 229 -4.39 14.39 -17.60
N GLN A 230 -3.24 14.51 -18.27
CA GLN A 230 -1.97 13.96 -17.77
C GLN A 230 -1.57 14.61 -16.44
N LYS A 231 -1.56 15.96 -16.35
CA LYS A 231 -1.26 16.68 -15.10
C LYS A 231 -2.24 16.32 -13.97
N ILE A 232 -3.54 16.19 -14.28
CA ILE A 232 -4.55 15.76 -13.31
C ILE A 232 -4.24 14.34 -12.82
N GLY A 233 -3.93 13.43 -13.72
CA GLY A 233 -3.51 12.07 -13.40
C GLY A 233 -2.30 12.06 -12.47
N ASP A 234 -1.26 12.83 -12.78
CA ASP A 234 -0.04 12.94 -11.95
C ASP A 234 -0.34 13.45 -10.53
N ILE A 235 -1.25 14.41 -10.40
CA ILE A 235 -1.72 14.89 -9.09
C ILE A 235 -2.50 13.80 -8.34
N LYS A 236 -3.36 13.06 -9.06
CA LYS A 236 -4.17 12.01 -8.47
C LYS A 236 -3.32 10.84 -7.98
N VAL A 237 -2.22 10.51 -8.68
CA VAL A 237 -1.22 9.55 -8.19
C VAL A 237 -0.58 10.04 -6.89
N LYS A 238 -0.16 11.33 -6.81
CA LYS A 238 0.40 11.92 -5.59
C LYS A 238 -0.57 11.91 -4.40
N ASN A 239 -1.88 11.87 -4.68
CA ASN A 239 -2.95 11.81 -3.68
C ASN A 239 -3.42 10.37 -3.38
N GLU A 240 -2.77 9.36 -3.96
CA GLU A 240 -3.16 7.95 -3.84
C GLU A 240 -4.59 7.67 -4.39
N GLU A 241 -5.14 8.57 -5.21
CA GLU A 241 -6.44 8.40 -5.88
C GLU A 241 -6.24 7.66 -7.23
N ILE A 242 -5.74 6.44 -7.17
CA ILE A 242 -5.18 5.71 -8.31
C ILE A 242 -6.21 5.42 -9.42
N VAL A 243 -7.45 5.07 -9.06
CA VAL A 243 -8.53 4.84 -10.04
C VAL A 243 -8.77 6.09 -10.89
N ILE A 244 -8.89 7.25 -10.23
CA ILE A 244 -9.14 8.53 -10.91
C ILE A 244 -7.90 8.95 -11.72
N ALA A 245 -6.70 8.63 -11.24
CA ALA A 245 -5.46 8.89 -11.96
C ALA A 245 -5.43 8.13 -13.30
N ARG A 246 -5.72 6.83 -13.27
CA ARG A 246 -5.80 5.99 -14.46
C ARG A 246 -6.85 6.51 -15.45
N ASP A 247 -8.07 6.79 -14.97
CA ASP A 247 -9.12 7.36 -15.82
C ASP A 247 -8.70 8.67 -16.48
N SER A 248 -7.93 9.49 -15.75
CA SER A 248 -7.41 10.76 -16.30
C SER A 248 -6.37 10.50 -17.39
N TYR A 249 -5.47 9.55 -17.22
CA TYR A 249 -4.50 9.17 -18.25
C TYR A 249 -5.16 8.54 -19.47
N VAL A 250 -6.20 7.71 -19.27
CA VAL A 250 -6.99 7.14 -20.38
C VAL A 250 -7.64 8.25 -21.20
N LYS A 251 -8.28 9.25 -20.56
CA LYS A 251 -8.82 10.43 -21.24
C LYS A 251 -7.75 11.23 -21.98
N ALA A 252 -6.55 11.32 -21.43
CA ALA A 252 -5.43 11.94 -22.13
C ALA A 252 -5.02 11.12 -23.37
N LEU A 253 -4.97 9.80 -23.24
CA LEU A 253 -4.61 8.88 -24.32
C LEU A 253 -5.64 8.86 -25.47
N GLU A 254 -6.96 9.06 -25.17
CA GLU A 254 -8.00 9.21 -26.20
C GLU A 254 -7.69 10.33 -27.19
N THR A 255 -7.01 11.38 -26.75
CA THR A 255 -6.62 12.52 -27.59
C THR A 255 -5.35 12.24 -28.38
N ASN A 256 -4.42 11.47 -27.80
CA ASN A 256 -3.16 11.07 -28.43
C ASN A 256 -2.84 9.60 -28.11
N PRO A 257 -3.39 8.66 -28.92
CA PRO A 257 -3.24 7.21 -28.69
C PRO A 257 -1.80 6.67 -28.80
N TYR A 258 -0.87 7.49 -29.29
CA TYR A 258 0.53 7.13 -29.51
C TYR A 258 1.49 7.75 -28.47
N ASN A 259 0.95 8.36 -27.41
CA ASN A 259 1.78 8.93 -26.36
C ASN A 259 2.40 7.83 -25.49
N LYS A 260 3.68 7.56 -25.74
CA LYS A 260 4.45 6.51 -25.03
C LYS A 260 4.49 6.71 -23.51
N GLU A 261 4.61 7.96 -23.04
CA GLU A 261 4.64 8.26 -21.62
C GLU A 261 3.31 7.90 -20.93
N LEU A 262 2.18 8.20 -21.56
CA LEU A 262 0.86 7.86 -21.02
C LEU A 262 0.63 6.33 -21.03
N LEU A 263 1.02 5.66 -22.09
CA LEU A 263 0.95 4.19 -22.17
C LEU A 263 1.76 3.55 -21.03
N LEU A 264 2.99 4.03 -20.79
CA LEU A 264 3.82 3.54 -19.70
C LEU A 264 3.18 3.79 -18.32
N LYS A 265 2.66 5.00 -18.09
CA LYS A 265 1.97 5.34 -16.83
C LYS A 265 0.74 4.46 -16.59
N ILE A 266 -0.08 4.22 -17.62
CA ILE A 266 -1.26 3.36 -17.51
C ILE A 266 -0.83 1.92 -17.23
N ALA A 267 0.14 1.39 -17.97
CA ALA A 267 0.67 0.04 -17.76
C ALA A 267 1.16 -0.16 -16.33
N THR A 268 2.00 0.76 -15.84
CA THR A 268 2.55 0.69 -14.48
C THR A 268 1.45 0.75 -13.41
N LEU A 269 0.47 1.64 -13.56
CA LEU A 269 -0.64 1.72 -12.60
C LEU A 269 -1.51 0.47 -12.63
N SER A 270 -1.82 -0.07 -13.83
CA SER A 270 -2.62 -1.28 -13.97
C SER A 270 -1.92 -2.48 -13.35
N GLN A 271 -0.62 -2.62 -13.57
CA GLN A 271 0.19 -3.71 -13.01
C GLN A 271 0.25 -3.70 -11.47
N VAL A 272 0.40 -2.50 -10.86
CA VAL A 272 0.65 -2.36 -9.42
C VAL A 272 -0.63 -2.37 -8.60
N TYR A 273 -1.71 -1.75 -9.10
CA TYR A 273 -2.89 -1.46 -8.30
C TYR A 273 -4.17 -2.16 -8.75
N PHE A 274 -4.16 -2.84 -9.93
CA PHE A 274 -5.36 -3.46 -10.49
C PHE A 274 -5.06 -4.91 -10.87
N GLU A 275 -5.02 -5.77 -9.85
CA GLU A 275 -4.68 -7.19 -10.02
C GLU A 275 -5.58 -7.93 -11.02
N GLU A 276 -6.84 -7.51 -11.15
CA GLU A 276 -7.81 -8.11 -12.08
C GLU A 276 -7.71 -7.56 -13.52
N ASP A 277 -6.93 -6.47 -13.74
CA ASP A 277 -6.84 -5.77 -15.04
C ASP A 277 -5.44 -5.88 -15.67
N ILE A 278 -4.88 -7.09 -15.60
CA ILE A 278 -3.55 -7.41 -16.15
C ILE A 278 -3.53 -7.19 -17.67
N ASP A 279 -4.63 -7.45 -18.36
CA ASP A 279 -4.72 -7.34 -19.82
C ASP A 279 -4.48 -5.89 -20.30
N THR A 280 -4.99 -4.90 -19.59
CA THR A 280 -4.72 -3.49 -19.92
C THR A 280 -3.23 -3.15 -19.83
N ALA A 281 -2.51 -3.71 -18.86
CA ALA A 281 -1.06 -3.49 -18.73
C ALA A 281 -0.32 -4.16 -19.92
N ILE A 282 -0.68 -5.40 -20.26
CA ILE A 282 -0.11 -6.14 -21.41
C ILE A 282 -0.36 -5.37 -22.72
N ASP A 283 -1.58 -4.90 -22.95
CA ASP A 283 -1.94 -4.13 -24.14
C ASP A 283 -1.12 -2.84 -24.27
N CYS A 284 -0.94 -2.12 -23.16
CA CYS A 284 -0.15 -0.89 -23.14
C CYS A 284 1.33 -1.15 -23.41
N TYR A 285 1.94 -2.17 -22.80
CA TYR A 285 3.33 -2.54 -23.06
C TYR A 285 3.53 -3.06 -24.48
N SER A 286 2.62 -3.89 -24.97
CA SER A 286 2.65 -4.38 -26.37
C SER A 286 2.59 -3.23 -27.37
N LYS A 287 1.73 -2.24 -27.10
CA LYS A 287 1.63 -1.05 -27.96
C LYS A 287 2.89 -0.17 -27.91
N LEU A 288 3.58 -0.12 -26.76
CA LEU A 288 4.87 0.56 -26.66
C LEU A 288 5.92 -0.11 -27.58
N LEU A 289 5.97 -1.43 -27.62
CA LEU A 289 6.84 -2.19 -28.53
C LEU A 289 6.48 -1.94 -30.01
N GLU A 290 5.18 -1.92 -30.36
CA GLU A 290 4.71 -1.57 -31.72
C GLU A 290 5.14 -0.17 -32.13
N LEU A 291 5.23 0.76 -31.17
CA LEU A 291 5.70 2.13 -31.38
C LEU A 291 7.24 2.26 -31.43
N GLY A 292 7.95 1.13 -31.41
CA GLY A 292 9.39 1.08 -31.48
C GLY A 292 10.09 1.47 -30.18
N GLU A 293 9.42 1.29 -29.03
CA GLU A 293 10.04 1.41 -27.71
C GLU A 293 10.65 0.08 -27.31
N ASP A 294 11.72 -0.31 -28.01
CA ASP A 294 12.42 -1.57 -27.83
C ASP A 294 13.36 -1.46 -26.61
N ASN A 295 12.81 -1.73 -25.42
CA ASN A 295 13.49 -1.61 -24.14
C ASN A 295 13.39 -2.94 -23.37
N PRO A 296 14.51 -3.53 -22.92
CA PRO A 296 14.50 -4.80 -22.20
C PRO A 296 13.61 -4.81 -20.96
N ASN A 297 13.46 -3.67 -20.28
CA ASN A 297 12.55 -3.58 -19.14
C ASN A 297 11.07 -3.79 -19.54
N ILE A 298 10.65 -3.42 -20.76
CA ILE A 298 9.27 -3.65 -21.20
C ILE A 298 9.03 -5.16 -21.36
N TYR A 299 9.96 -5.88 -21.94
CA TYR A 299 9.88 -7.34 -22.03
C TYR A 299 9.91 -8.02 -20.66
N TYR A 300 10.73 -7.49 -19.74
CA TYR A 300 10.79 -7.96 -18.35
C TYR A 300 9.44 -7.80 -17.64
N GLU A 301 8.82 -6.63 -17.74
CA GLU A 301 7.49 -6.37 -17.14
C GLU A 301 6.40 -7.24 -17.80
N LEU A 302 6.42 -7.40 -19.14
CA LEU A 302 5.52 -8.32 -19.84
C LEU A 302 5.70 -9.77 -19.37
N GLY A 303 6.93 -10.21 -19.17
CA GLY A 303 7.22 -11.54 -18.62
C GLY A 303 6.56 -11.76 -17.27
N HIS A 304 6.62 -10.78 -16.37
CA HIS A 304 5.97 -10.84 -15.07
C HIS A 304 4.43 -10.82 -15.16
N LEU A 305 3.87 -10.06 -16.09
CA LEU A 305 2.42 -10.03 -16.31
C LEU A 305 1.92 -11.38 -16.84
N TYR A 306 2.64 -11.99 -17.77
CA TYR A 306 2.33 -13.35 -18.26
C TYR A 306 2.46 -14.40 -17.15
N LEU A 307 3.45 -14.29 -16.24
CA LEU A 307 3.54 -15.15 -15.06
C LEU A 307 2.28 -15.04 -14.16
N LYS A 308 1.77 -13.84 -13.94
CA LYS A 308 0.53 -13.63 -13.17
C LYS A 308 -0.69 -14.24 -13.87
N LYS A 309 -0.69 -14.30 -15.20
CA LYS A 309 -1.73 -14.96 -16.00
C LYS A 309 -1.54 -16.48 -16.10
N GLU A 310 -0.46 -17.01 -15.56
CA GLU A 310 -0.05 -18.40 -15.71
C GLU A 310 0.27 -18.80 -17.18
N ASP A 311 0.52 -17.80 -18.04
CA ASP A 311 0.96 -17.98 -19.43
C ASP A 311 2.49 -18.14 -19.47
N PHE A 312 2.98 -19.28 -18.97
CA PHE A 312 4.42 -19.49 -18.73
C PHE A 312 5.25 -19.46 -20.02
N LEU A 313 4.70 -19.91 -21.15
CA LEU A 313 5.42 -19.90 -22.44
C LEU A 313 5.66 -18.47 -22.95
N ASP A 314 4.65 -17.61 -22.85
CA ASP A 314 4.77 -16.21 -23.26
C ASP A 314 5.68 -15.44 -22.30
N SER A 315 5.63 -15.79 -21.01
CA SER A 315 6.55 -15.25 -20.00
C SER A 315 8.01 -15.59 -20.32
N ILE A 316 8.31 -16.87 -20.60
CA ILE A 316 9.66 -17.33 -20.97
C ILE A 316 10.14 -16.60 -22.24
N SER A 317 9.25 -16.47 -23.24
CA SER A 317 9.58 -15.77 -24.48
C SER A 317 9.93 -14.31 -24.23
N ALA A 318 9.14 -13.63 -23.39
CA ALA A 318 9.39 -12.23 -23.03
C ALA A 318 10.71 -12.05 -22.26
N PHE A 319 11.01 -12.90 -21.28
CA PHE A 319 12.29 -12.81 -20.55
C PHE A 319 13.49 -13.15 -21.44
N LYS A 320 13.35 -14.08 -22.38
CA LYS A 320 14.40 -14.36 -23.38
C LYS A 320 14.68 -13.15 -24.27
N LEU A 321 13.64 -12.42 -24.70
CA LEU A 321 13.81 -11.17 -25.45
C LEU A 321 14.49 -10.07 -24.62
N ALA A 322 14.19 -9.98 -23.32
CA ALA A 322 14.91 -9.07 -22.43
C ALA A 322 16.42 -9.43 -22.35
N LEU A 323 16.74 -10.72 -22.25
CA LEU A 323 18.13 -11.22 -22.23
C LEU A 323 18.87 -11.09 -23.55
N GLU A 324 18.18 -11.10 -24.69
CA GLU A 324 18.80 -10.81 -26.00
C GLU A 324 19.41 -9.41 -26.05
N GLN A 325 18.84 -8.44 -25.30
CA GLN A 325 19.31 -7.07 -25.26
C GLN A 325 20.32 -6.84 -24.13
N ASP A 326 20.18 -7.53 -22.99
CA ASP A 326 21.07 -7.44 -21.84
C ASP A 326 21.30 -8.83 -21.26
N SER A 327 22.22 -9.56 -21.90
CA SER A 327 22.55 -10.96 -21.58
C SER A 327 23.26 -11.17 -20.24
N GLU A 328 23.71 -10.11 -19.59
CA GLU A 328 24.45 -10.18 -18.32
C GLU A 328 23.59 -9.78 -17.12
N ASN A 329 22.32 -9.46 -17.33
CA ASN A 329 21.44 -8.96 -16.29
C ASN A 329 20.97 -10.08 -15.35
N PRO A 330 21.39 -10.10 -14.08
CA PRO A 330 21.07 -11.16 -13.14
C PRO A 330 19.57 -11.24 -12.84
N PHE A 331 18.87 -10.09 -12.86
CA PHE A 331 17.44 -10.06 -12.59
C PHE A 331 16.63 -10.73 -13.69
N TYR A 332 17.05 -10.58 -14.97
CA TYR A 332 16.40 -11.23 -16.09
C TYR A 332 16.64 -12.74 -16.10
N HIS A 333 17.85 -13.16 -15.73
CA HIS A 333 18.16 -14.58 -15.56
C HIS A 333 17.33 -15.22 -14.44
N ASN A 334 17.22 -14.56 -13.29
CA ASN A 334 16.40 -15.04 -12.18
C ASN A 334 14.91 -15.12 -12.55
N ALA A 335 14.37 -14.11 -13.22
CA ALA A 335 12.98 -14.10 -13.66
C ALA A 335 12.68 -15.19 -14.68
N LEU A 336 13.60 -15.40 -15.64
CA LEU A 336 13.50 -16.50 -16.61
C LEU A 336 13.57 -17.87 -15.90
N ALA A 337 14.49 -18.03 -14.95
CA ALA A 337 14.61 -19.27 -14.19
C ALA A 337 13.31 -19.57 -13.43
N TYR A 338 12.72 -18.56 -12.78
CA TYR A 338 11.43 -18.73 -12.11
C TYR A 338 10.31 -19.12 -13.07
N ALA A 339 10.22 -18.50 -14.25
CA ALA A 339 9.23 -18.84 -15.27
C ALA A 339 9.43 -20.28 -15.80
N LEU A 340 10.68 -20.70 -15.98
CA LEU A 340 11.04 -22.05 -16.40
C LEU A 340 10.63 -23.10 -15.34
N VAL A 341 10.83 -22.79 -14.04
CA VAL A 341 10.35 -23.66 -12.94
C VAL A 341 8.83 -23.83 -13.01
N ARG A 342 8.09 -22.74 -13.26
CA ARG A 342 6.63 -22.79 -13.39
C ARG A 342 6.15 -23.52 -14.64
N ALA A 343 7.01 -23.66 -15.65
CA ALA A 343 6.78 -24.43 -16.88
C ALA A 343 7.39 -25.84 -16.84
N ASP A 344 7.81 -26.32 -15.66
CA ASP A 344 8.44 -27.62 -15.42
C ASP A 344 9.75 -27.86 -16.21
N GLN A 345 10.44 -26.79 -16.63
CA GLN A 345 11.72 -26.83 -17.35
C GLN A 345 12.89 -26.63 -16.38
N TYR A 346 13.09 -27.59 -15.50
CA TYR A 346 13.92 -27.44 -14.31
C TYR A 346 15.43 -27.36 -14.59
N GLU A 347 15.96 -28.11 -15.57
CA GLU A 347 17.37 -28.09 -15.91
C GLU A 347 17.82 -26.72 -16.43
N GLU A 348 17.05 -26.14 -17.36
CA GLU A 348 17.32 -24.80 -17.90
C GLU A 348 17.18 -23.74 -16.81
N ALA A 349 16.22 -23.91 -15.90
CA ALA A 349 16.04 -23.03 -14.74
C ALA A 349 17.29 -23.01 -13.84
N CYS A 350 17.87 -24.16 -13.52
CA CYS A 350 19.09 -24.24 -12.73
C CYS A 350 20.24 -23.47 -13.35
N ASP A 351 20.42 -23.58 -14.66
CA ASP A 351 21.50 -22.88 -15.36
C ASP A 351 21.32 -21.36 -15.26
N HIS A 352 20.10 -20.88 -15.43
CA HIS A 352 19.82 -19.46 -15.32
C HIS A 352 19.93 -18.94 -13.87
N TYR A 353 19.52 -19.68 -12.85
CA TYR A 353 19.77 -19.33 -11.45
C TYR A 353 21.28 -19.23 -11.13
N LYS A 354 22.08 -20.18 -11.63
CA LYS A 354 23.54 -20.13 -11.44
C LYS A 354 24.17 -18.89 -12.06
N VAL A 355 23.74 -18.52 -13.27
CA VAL A 355 24.20 -17.29 -13.92
C VAL A 355 23.77 -16.06 -13.10
N ALA A 356 22.53 -16.04 -12.60
CA ALA A 356 22.05 -14.95 -11.77
C ALA A 356 22.86 -14.77 -10.49
N ILE A 357 23.24 -15.86 -9.83
CA ILE A 357 24.09 -15.87 -8.64
C ILE A 357 25.50 -15.35 -8.97
N ASP A 358 26.09 -15.79 -10.08
CA ASP A 358 27.46 -15.40 -10.48
C ASP A 358 27.56 -13.92 -10.86
N LYS A 359 26.50 -13.35 -11.43
CA LYS A 359 26.51 -11.98 -11.98
C LYS A 359 26.07 -10.91 -10.97
N ASN A 360 25.39 -11.24 -9.90
CA ASN A 360 24.91 -10.24 -8.94
C ASN A 360 25.88 -10.03 -7.79
N PRO A 361 26.34 -8.78 -7.56
CA PRO A 361 27.21 -8.45 -6.44
C PRO A 361 26.46 -8.21 -5.10
N ASP A 362 25.12 -8.16 -5.09
CA ASP A 362 24.32 -7.94 -3.88
C ASP A 362 24.17 -9.26 -3.10
N PRO A 363 24.76 -9.38 -1.89
CA PRO A 363 24.73 -10.62 -1.13
C PRO A 363 23.31 -11.03 -0.69
N GLU A 364 22.49 -10.08 -0.22
CA GLU A 364 21.15 -10.38 0.29
C GLU A 364 20.25 -10.94 -0.83
N TRP A 365 20.27 -10.31 -2.00
CA TRP A 365 19.53 -10.79 -3.15
C TRP A 365 20.06 -12.14 -3.65
N THR A 366 21.37 -12.32 -3.69
CA THR A 366 22.01 -13.57 -4.11
C THR A 366 21.65 -14.72 -3.16
N ALA A 367 21.51 -14.44 -1.86
CA ALA A 367 21.04 -15.43 -0.87
C ALA A 367 19.63 -15.95 -1.21
N ILE A 368 18.71 -15.06 -1.61
CA ILE A 368 17.34 -15.45 -2.02
C ILE A 368 17.39 -16.36 -3.26
N VAL A 369 18.22 -16.06 -4.23
CA VAL A 369 18.36 -16.91 -5.43
C VAL A 369 19.01 -18.25 -5.11
N CYS A 370 19.98 -18.29 -4.22
CA CYS A 370 20.57 -19.54 -3.72
C CYS A 370 19.50 -20.40 -3.02
N GLN A 371 18.64 -19.80 -2.22
CA GLN A 371 17.53 -20.51 -1.56
C GLN A 371 16.55 -21.08 -2.60
N ALA A 372 16.16 -20.33 -3.61
CA ALA A 372 15.29 -20.80 -4.70
C ALA A 372 15.91 -21.99 -5.43
N LEU A 373 17.19 -21.92 -5.74
CA LEU A 373 17.93 -23.02 -6.40
C LEU A 373 18.06 -24.24 -5.48
N ALA A 374 18.31 -24.03 -4.21
CA ALA A 374 18.36 -25.11 -3.21
C ALA A 374 17.01 -25.86 -3.12
N SER A 375 15.91 -25.12 -3.08
CA SER A 375 14.56 -25.70 -3.08
C SER A 375 14.30 -26.55 -4.34
N LEU A 376 14.82 -26.13 -5.48
CA LEU A 376 14.72 -26.90 -6.73
C LEU A 376 15.54 -28.19 -6.68
N TYR A 377 16.79 -28.13 -6.21
CA TYR A 377 17.62 -29.33 -6.01
C TYR A 377 16.99 -30.30 -5.03
N HIS A 378 16.44 -29.81 -3.92
CA HIS A 378 15.81 -30.64 -2.92
C HIS A 378 14.52 -31.30 -3.46
N LYS A 379 13.54 -30.50 -3.92
CA LYS A 379 12.18 -30.97 -4.19
C LYS A 379 12.02 -31.68 -5.54
N VAL A 380 12.82 -31.30 -6.54
CA VAL A 380 12.69 -31.82 -7.90
C VAL A 380 13.75 -32.88 -8.21
N PHE A 381 15.00 -32.56 -7.95
CA PHE A 381 16.11 -33.47 -8.26
C PHE A 381 16.43 -34.45 -7.14
N ASN A 382 15.88 -34.25 -5.93
CA ASN A 382 16.21 -35.01 -4.73
C ASN A 382 17.74 -35.05 -4.44
N ASP A 383 18.44 -33.97 -4.85
CA ASP A 383 19.88 -33.79 -4.61
C ASP A 383 20.09 -32.97 -3.32
N ILE A 384 20.09 -33.71 -2.24
CA ILE A 384 20.17 -33.15 -0.89
C ILE A 384 21.51 -32.44 -0.63
N ASP A 385 22.59 -32.97 -1.17
CA ASP A 385 23.93 -32.40 -0.99
C ASP A 385 24.04 -31.01 -1.63
N SER A 386 23.62 -30.90 -2.89
CA SER A 386 23.59 -29.62 -3.58
C SER A 386 22.64 -28.63 -2.89
N ALA A 387 21.47 -29.07 -2.47
CA ALA A 387 20.51 -28.22 -1.77
C ALA A 387 21.10 -27.65 -0.47
N MET A 388 21.75 -28.48 0.35
CA MET A 388 22.40 -28.03 1.58
C MET A 388 23.55 -27.05 1.31
N ASP A 389 24.34 -27.26 0.25
CA ASP A 389 25.45 -26.38 -0.09
C ASP A 389 24.95 -24.98 -0.50
N PHE A 390 23.85 -24.92 -1.28
CA PHE A 390 23.25 -23.63 -1.63
C PHE A 390 22.59 -22.94 -0.44
N LEU A 391 21.93 -23.67 0.48
CA LEU A 391 21.39 -23.07 1.70
C LEU A 391 22.48 -22.56 2.64
N LYS A 392 23.58 -23.30 2.81
CA LYS A 392 24.74 -22.79 3.56
C LYS A 392 25.36 -21.56 2.93
N THR A 393 25.40 -21.51 1.61
CA THR A 393 25.86 -20.32 0.89
C THR A 393 24.90 -19.15 1.11
N ALA A 394 23.58 -19.38 1.06
CA ALA A 394 22.57 -18.38 1.35
C ALA A 394 22.71 -17.82 2.78
N ILE A 395 22.90 -18.67 3.78
CA ILE A 395 23.16 -18.26 5.17
C ILE A 395 24.46 -17.47 5.31
N PHE A 396 25.50 -17.83 4.58
CA PHE A 396 26.77 -17.09 4.60
C PHE A 396 26.62 -15.69 4.02
N LEU A 397 25.76 -15.51 3.00
CA LEU A 397 25.50 -14.24 2.34
C LEU A 397 24.52 -13.36 3.11
N ASP A 398 23.50 -13.97 3.72
CA ASP A 398 22.50 -13.32 4.59
C ASP A 398 22.22 -14.18 5.81
N GLU A 399 22.87 -13.86 6.91
CA GLU A 399 22.70 -14.56 8.20
C GLU A 399 21.37 -14.21 8.91
N ASN A 400 20.62 -13.22 8.41
CA ASN A 400 19.37 -12.76 9.03
C ASN A 400 18.11 -13.33 8.37
N ASN A 401 18.24 -14.17 7.36
CA ASN A 401 17.09 -14.79 6.70
C ASN A 401 16.62 -16.04 7.48
N GLU A 402 15.52 -15.92 8.23
CA GLU A 402 14.97 -17.02 9.03
C GLU A 402 14.49 -18.20 8.18
N GLU A 403 13.96 -17.93 6.99
CA GLU A 403 13.37 -18.94 6.11
C GLU A 403 14.43 -19.94 5.61
N THR A 404 15.64 -19.43 5.32
CA THR A 404 16.77 -20.29 4.94
C THR A 404 17.15 -21.28 6.04
N PHE A 405 17.12 -20.84 7.32
CA PHE A 405 17.35 -21.73 8.44
C PHE A 405 16.22 -22.75 8.63
N LEU A 406 14.97 -22.38 8.36
CA LEU A 406 13.84 -23.31 8.40
C LEU A 406 13.97 -24.39 7.33
N GLU A 407 14.29 -24.02 6.09
CA GLU A 407 14.50 -24.97 5.00
C GLU A 407 15.69 -25.91 5.27
N LEU A 408 16.80 -25.37 5.78
CA LEU A 408 17.94 -26.18 6.16
C LEU A 408 17.59 -27.17 7.30
N GLY A 409 16.79 -26.73 8.26
CA GLY A 409 16.26 -27.56 9.32
C GLY A 409 15.35 -28.69 8.79
N ASP A 410 14.52 -28.41 7.80
CA ASP A 410 13.67 -29.40 7.16
C ASP A 410 14.52 -30.49 6.47
N ILE A 411 15.53 -30.10 5.71
CA ILE A 411 16.45 -31.04 5.05
C ILE A 411 17.20 -31.90 6.09
N TYR A 412 17.70 -31.29 7.16
CA TYR A 412 18.34 -32.08 8.24
C TYR A 412 17.36 -33.08 8.90
N SER A 413 16.09 -32.65 9.07
CA SER A 413 15.06 -33.54 9.63
C SER A 413 14.75 -34.72 8.69
N GLU A 414 14.68 -34.48 7.38
CA GLU A 414 14.49 -35.55 6.38
C GLU A 414 15.69 -36.50 6.30
N CYS A 415 16.90 -35.99 6.53
CA CYS A 415 18.12 -36.82 6.64
C CYS A 415 18.27 -37.50 7.98
N GLU A 416 17.30 -37.45 8.89
CA GLU A 416 17.34 -37.98 10.25
C GLU A 416 18.43 -37.35 11.15
N ASP A 417 19.08 -36.24 10.70
CA ASP A 417 19.99 -35.44 11.54
C ASP A 417 19.21 -34.47 12.40
N ILE A 418 18.47 -35.00 13.36
CA ILE A 418 17.55 -34.23 14.19
C ILE A 418 18.28 -33.20 15.06
N ASP A 419 19.55 -33.45 15.43
CA ASP A 419 20.34 -32.49 16.22
C ASP A 419 20.67 -31.22 15.42
N SER A 420 21.02 -31.38 14.14
CA SER A 420 21.24 -30.24 13.24
C SER A 420 19.93 -29.55 12.88
N ALA A 421 18.83 -30.29 12.72
CA ALA A 421 17.50 -29.71 12.50
C ALA A 421 17.09 -28.82 13.68
N ILE A 422 17.20 -29.28 14.92
CA ILE A 422 16.90 -28.48 16.12
C ILE A 422 17.74 -27.19 16.14
N LYS A 423 19.04 -27.29 15.86
CA LYS A 423 19.91 -26.10 15.83
C LYS A 423 19.45 -25.09 14.79
N SER A 424 19.13 -25.53 13.57
CA SER A 424 18.66 -24.66 12.50
C SER A 424 17.32 -23.99 12.87
N TYR A 425 16.35 -24.74 13.40
CA TYR A 425 15.09 -24.16 13.86
C TYR A 425 15.28 -23.18 15.03
N CYS A 426 16.24 -23.46 15.94
CA CYS A 426 16.56 -22.51 17.01
C CYS A 426 17.17 -21.21 16.49
N GLU A 427 17.99 -21.24 15.44
CA GLU A 427 18.49 -20.02 14.81
C GLU A 427 17.34 -19.25 14.13
N ALA A 428 16.45 -19.93 13.41
CA ALA A 428 15.24 -19.29 12.87
C ALA A 428 14.39 -18.61 13.96
N ILE A 429 14.17 -19.28 15.11
CA ILE A 429 13.44 -18.71 16.26
C ILE A 429 14.15 -17.49 16.85
N LYS A 430 15.49 -17.46 16.89
CA LYS A 430 16.24 -16.29 17.36
C LYS A 430 16.07 -15.09 16.44
N LEU A 431 16.07 -15.33 15.13
CA LEU A 431 15.88 -14.29 14.12
C LEU A 431 14.45 -13.74 14.14
N ASN A 432 13.45 -14.62 14.20
CA ASN A 432 12.05 -14.23 14.32
C ASN A 432 11.31 -14.96 15.44
N PRO A 433 11.34 -14.43 16.68
CA PRO A 433 10.65 -15.02 17.82
C PRO A 433 9.11 -15.01 17.71
N LYS A 434 8.55 -14.45 16.63
CA LYS A 434 7.10 -14.40 16.38
C LYS A 434 6.65 -15.35 15.27
N ASN A 435 7.51 -16.21 14.78
CA ASN A 435 7.14 -17.21 13.77
C ASN A 435 6.60 -18.48 14.44
N PRO A 436 5.29 -18.78 14.39
CA PRO A 436 4.72 -19.98 15.00
C PRO A 436 5.18 -21.27 14.31
N VAL A 437 5.51 -21.20 12.99
CA VAL A 437 5.97 -22.35 12.21
C VAL A 437 7.33 -22.83 12.70
N ALA A 438 8.24 -21.92 13.02
CA ALA A 438 9.57 -22.24 13.55
C ALA A 438 9.47 -23.01 14.88
N TYR A 439 8.61 -22.55 15.79
CA TYR A 439 8.37 -23.26 17.06
C TYR A 439 7.72 -24.62 16.85
N ASN A 440 6.76 -24.75 15.92
CA ASN A 440 6.13 -26.03 15.63
C ASN A 440 7.13 -27.04 15.06
N LYS A 441 7.98 -26.65 14.09
CA LYS A 441 9.02 -27.51 13.50
C LYS A 441 10.07 -27.90 14.54
N CYS A 442 10.54 -26.95 15.35
CA CYS A 442 11.44 -27.22 16.46
C CYS A 442 10.83 -28.20 17.45
N ALA A 443 9.56 -28.04 17.81
CA ALA A 443 8.85 -28.93 18.72
C ALA A 443 8.73 -30.36 18.16
N MET A 444 8.47 -30.50 16.86
CA MET A 444 8.45 -31.82 16.18
C MET A 444 9.80 -32.50 16.28
N ALA A 445 10.90 -31.79 16.01
CA ALA A 445 12.26 -32.34 16.11
C ALA A 445 12.64 -32.67 17.55
N LEU A 446 12.26 -31.85 18.53
CA LEU A 446 12.45 -32.13 19.96
C LEU A 446 11.69 -33.40 20.39
N TRP A 447 10.44 -33.58 19.92
CA TRP A 447 9.65 -34.77 20.18
C TRP A 447 10.31 -36.05 19.61
N GLN A 448 10.88 -35.98 18.40
CA GLN A 448 11.63 -37.10 17.81
C GLN A 448 12.88 -37.51 18.63
N LYS A 449 13.45 -36.57 19.38
CA LYS A 449 14.59 -36.81 20.29
C LYS A 449 14.17 -37.16 21.72
N ASP A 450 12.88 -37.38 21.95
CA ASP A 450 12.30 -37.68 23.27
C ASP A 450 12.44 -36.53 24.30
N PHE A 451 12.66 -35.30 23.84
CA PHE A 451 12.64 -34.08 24.68
C PHE A 451 11.20 -33.59 24.84
N VAL A 452 10.39 -34.36 25.56
CA VAL A 452 8.93 -34.20 25.64
C VAL A 452 8.53 -32.86 26.23
N GLU A 453 9.17 -32.44 27.33
CA GLU A 453 8.83 -31.20 28.05
C GLU A 453 9.15 -29.96 27.20
N GLU A 454 10.30 -29.96 26.56
CA GLU A 454 10.72 -28.87 25.68
C GLU A 454 9.83 -28.77 24.44
N ALA A 455 9.44 -29.92 23.86
CA ALA A 455 8.51 -29.95 22.74
C ALA A 455 7.14 -29.35 23.11
N ILE A 456 6.60 -29.66 24.28
CA ILE A 456 5.35 -29.10 24.79
C ILE A 456 5.46 -27.58 24.95
N ILE A 457 6.57 -27.11 25.53
CA ILE A 457 6.82 -25.67 25.70
C ILE A 457 6.86 -24.98 24.34
N ALA A 458 7.53 -25.56 23.36
CA ALA A 458 7.63 -24.99 22.03
C ALA A 458 6.26 -24.95 21.31
N TYR A 459 5.44 -25.99 21.39
CA TYR A 459 4.08 -25.96 20.85
C TYR A 459 3.20 -24.92 21.54
N HIS A 460 3.29 -24.77 22.86
CA HIS A 460 2.57 -23.70 23.55
C HIS A 460 3.02 -22.30 23.15
N LYS A 461 4.30 -22.14 22.79
CA LYS A 461 4.79 -20.88 22.20
C LYS A 461 4.19 -20.64 20.83
N ALA A 462 4.17 -21.65 19.94
CA ALA A 462 3.52 -21.54 18.63
C ALA A 462 2.05 -21.13 18.76
N ILE A 463 1.28 -21.81 19.62
CA ILE A 463 -0.13 -21.50 19.90
C ILE A 463 -0.31 -20.10 20.53
N GLY A 464 0.62 -19.70 21.39
CA GLY A 464 0.57 -18.36 22.01
C GLY A 464 0.82 -17.22 21.03
N ILE A 465 1.57 -17.49 19.95
CA ILE A 465 1.84 -16.53 18.86
C ILE A 465 0.66 -16.51 17.88
N ASP A 466 0.21 -17.69 17.46
CA ASP A 466 -0.93 -17.87 16.57
C ASP A 466 -1.95 -18.83 17.20
N PRO A 467 -3.01 -18.29 17.83
CA PRO A 467 -4.06 -19.10 18.45
C PRO A 467 -4.90 -19.92 17.44
N ASP A 468 -4.83 -19.59 16.16
CA ASP A 468 -5.57 -20.28 15.09
C ASP A 468 -4.72 -21.35 14.38
N TYR A 469 -3.48 -21.58 14.85
CA TYR A 469 -2.54 -22.53 14.26
C TYR A 469 -2.93 -23.98 14.59
N TYR A 470 -3.94 -24.51 13.90
CA TYR A 470 -4.55 -25.82 14.12
C TYR A 470 -3.53 -26.97 14.12
N THR A 471 -2.46 -26.90 13.31
CA THR A 471 -1.41 -27.92 13.22
C THR A 471 -0.69 -28.09 14.55
N ALA A 472 -0.37 -26.99 15.25
CA ALA A 472 0.29 -27.05 16.55
C ALA A 472 -0.60 -27.71 17.63
N TYR A 473 -1.90 -27.46 17.60
CA TYR A 473 -2.83 -28.17 18.49
C TYR A 473 -2.86 -29.67 18.22
N ASN A 474 -2.92 -30.07 16.94
CA ASN A 474 -2.86 -31.49 16.59
C ASN A 474 -1.56 -32.15 17.08
N ASN A 475 -0.41 -31.53 16.78
CA ASN A 475 0.89 -32.11 17.12
C ASN A 475 1.12 -32.19 18.64
N LEU A 476 0.68 -31.16 19.37
CA LEU A 476 0.66 -31.21 20.85
C LEU A 476 -0.28 -32.30 21.34
N GLY A 477 -1.44 -32.49 20.70
CA GLY A 477 -2.38 -33.58 20.99
C GLY A 477 -1.74 -34.96 20.84
N VAL A 478 -0.88 -35.14 19.82
CA VAL A 478 -0.13 -36.38 19.61
C VAL A 478 0.84 -36.67 20.79
N ILE A 479 1.53 -35.65 21.29
CA ILE A 479 2.40 -35.82 22.48
C ILE A 479 1.56 -36.26 23.69
N TYR A 480 0.40 -35.67 23.91
CA TYR A 480 -0.47 -36.06 25.01
C TYR A 480 -1.07 -37.47 24.83
N LEU A 481 -1.30 -37.91 23.58
CA LEU A 481 -1.82 -39.22 23.26
C LEU A 481 -0.71 -40.28 23.42
N ASP A 482 0.40 -40.13 22.72
CA ASP A 482 1.43 -41.18 22.56
C ASP A 482 2.52 -41.10 23.62
N GLY A 483 2.92 -39.90 24.05
CA GLY A 483 3.96 -39.68 25.05
C GLY A 483 3.44 -39.75 26.49
N ILE A 484 2.50 -38.90 26.83
CA ILE A 484 2.04 -38.72 28.22
C ILE A 484 0.89 -39.65 28.58
N ARG A 485 0.17 -40.19 27.58
CA ARG A 485 -1.03 -41.02 27.76
C ARG A 485 -2.20 -40.29 28.46
N ASN A 486 -2.28 -38.95 28.29
CA ASN A 486 -3.36 -38.15 28.81
C ASN A 486 -4.47 -37.97 27.74
N LEU A 487 -5.33 -38.99 27.64
CA LEU A 487 -6.41 -39.06 26.66
C LEU A 487 -7.42 -37.89 26.75
N LYS A 488 -7.55 -37.29 27.94
CA LYS A 488 -8.47 -36.16 28.12
C LYS A 488 -7.94 -34.87 27.46
N GLU A 489 -6.67 -34.59 27.65
CA GLU A 489 -6.03 -33.41 27.07
C GLU A 489 -5.83 -33.59 25.56
N ALA A 490 -5.43 -34.77 25.10
CA ALA A 490 -5.36 -35.11 23.69
C ALA A 490 -6.72 -34.89 22.99
N GLU A 491 -7.82 -35.38 23.57
CA GLU A 491 -9.17 -35.15 23.02
C GLU A 491 -9.49 -33.67 22.90
N ARG A 492 -9.19 -32.88 23.93
CA ARG A 492 -9.43 -31.41 23.92
C ARG A 492 -8.68 -30.73 22.77
N LEU A 493 -7.40 -31.07 22.62
CA LEU A 493 -6.51 -30.48 21.63
C LEU A 493 -6.94 -30.83 20.19
N PHE A 494 -7.26 -32.10 19.90
CA PHE A 494 -7.74 -32.52 18.58
C PHE A 494 -9.09 -31.87 18.24
N LYS A 495 -10.02 -31.75 19.21
CA LYS A 495 -11.27 -31.04 19.01
C LYS A 495 -11.06 -29.56 18.73
N THR A 496 -10.07 -28.93 19.37
CA THR A 496 -9.69 -27.55 19.06
C THR A 496 -9.15 -27.45 17.64
N ALA A 497 -8.25 -28.34 17.22
CA ALA A 497 -7.74 -28.36 15.85
C ALA A 497 -8.87 -28.50 14.81
N ILE A 498 -9.83 -29.41 15.04
CA ILE A 498 -11.02 -29.59 14.18
C ILE A 498 -11.92 -28.34 14.18
N SER A 499 -12.05 -27.66 15.31
CA SER A 499 -12.87 -26.42 15.37
C SER A 499 -12.24 -25.26 14.58
N LEU A 500 -10.92 -25.23 14.46
CA LEU A 500 -10.16 -24.24 13.69
C LEU A 500 -10.11 -24.60 12.20
N LYS A 501 -9.89 -25.89 11.87
CA LYS A 501 -9.94 -26.42 10.51
C LYS A 501 -10.79 -27.70 10.50
N SER A 502 -12.04 -27.58 10.06
CA SER A 502 -13.05 -28.64 10.12
C SER A 502 -12.78 -29.85 9.20
N ASP A 503 -11.97 -29.65 8.17
CA ASP A 503 -11.55 -30.63 7.17
C ASP A 503 -10.12 -31.15 7.39
N TYR A 504 -9.54 -30.93 8.57
CA TYR A 504 -8.18 -31.40 8.85
C TYR A 504 -8.15 -32.91 9.15
N VAL A 505 -7.74 -33.70 8.16
CA VAL A 505 -7.71 -35.18 8.18
C VAL A 505 -7.02 -35.71 9.41
N MET A 506 -5.79 -35.23 9.71
CA MET A 506 -4.96 -35.71 10.80
C MET A 506 -5.64 -35.56 12.18
N ALA A 507 -6.36 -34.47 12.40
CA ALA A 507 -7.02 -34.25 13.68
C ALA A 507 -8.22 -35.19 13.87
N HIS A 508 -8.99 -35.48 12.81
CA HIS A 508 -10.07 -36.47 12.85
C HIS A 508 -9.51 -37.86 13.08
N PHE A 509 -8.44 -38.25 12.38
CA PHE A 509 -7.78 -39.53 12.56
C PHE A 509 -7.28 -39.69 13.99
N ASN A 510 -6.54 -38.71 14.52
CA ASN A 510 -5.99 -38.79 15.88
C ASN A 510 -7.09 -38.76 16.95
N LEU A 511 -8.18 -38.07 16.72
CA LEU A 511 -9.34 -38.11 17.63
C LEU A 511 -10.02 -39.48 17.60
N GLY A 512 -10.07 -40.15 16.45
CA GLY A 512 -10.45 -41.57 16.33
C GLY A 512 -9.59 -42.46 17.17
N ARG A 513 -8.25 -42.29 17.15
CA ARG A 513 -7.29 -43.01 18.01
C ARG A 513 -7.58 -42.79 19.50
N VAL A 514 -7.87 -41.58 19.92
CA VAL A 514 -8.22 -41.28 21.32
C VAL A 514 -9.49 -42.04 21.76
N TYR A 515 -10.54 -42.09 20.92
CA TYR A 515 -11.76 -42.80 21.25
C TYR A 515 -11.57 -44.32 21.24
N GLN A 516 -10.72 -44.85 20.35
CA GLN A 516 -10.31 -46.24 20.34
C GLN A 516 -9.62 -46.60 21.65
N GLU A 517 -8.63 -45.82 22.11
CA GLU A 517 -7.93 -46.02 23.39
C GLU A 517 -8.90 -45.93 24.60
N LYS A 518 -9.99 -45.18 24.50
CA LYS A 518 -11.04 -45.10 25.50
C LYS A 518 -12.04 -46.26 25.45
N GLY A 519 -11.88 -47.20 24.51
CA GLY A 519 -12.82 -48.30 24.29
C GLY A 519 -14.18 -47.87 23.71
N LYS A 520 -14.24 -46.70 23.12
CA LYS A 520 -15.46 -46.14 22.51
C LYS A 520 -15.44 -46.37 21.00
N ASN A 521 -15.63 -47.63 20.61
CA ASN A 521 -15.44 -48.08 19.23
C ASN A 521 -16.38 -47.40 18.23
N ILE A 522 -17.61 -47.08 18.64
CA ILE A 522 -18.57 -46.42 17.74
C ILE A 522 -18.12 -45.00 17.41
N GLU A 523 -17.75 -44.21 18.42
CA GLU A 523 -17.25 -42.87 18.24
C GLU A 523 -15.90 -42.88 17.48
N ALA A 524 -15.02 -43.82 17.75
CA ALA A 524 -13.77 -43.98 17.02
C ALA A 524 -14.02 -44.21 15.52
N ALA A 525 -14.94 -45.15 15.19
CA ALA A 525 -15.31 -45.42 13.80
C ALA A 525 -15.88 -44.17 13.08
N GLN A 526 -16.69 -43.38 13.78
CA GLN A 526 -17.23 -42.14 13.21
C GLN A 526 -16.14 -41.14 12.82
N TYR A 527 -15.13 -40.94 13.68
CA TYR A 527 -14.03 -40.05 13.41
C TYR A 527 -13.09 -40.58 12.34
N TYR A 528 -12.79 -41.86 12.32
CA TYR A 528 -12.04 -42.49 11.23
C TYR A 528 -12.79 -42.43 9.88
N GLN A 529 -14.11 -42.67 9.90
CA GLN A 529 -14.91 -42.50 8.69
C GLN A 529 -14.87 -41.07 8.18
N LYS A 530 -14.93 -40.08 9.09
CA LYS A 530 -14.83 -38.66 8.70
C LYS A 530 -13.45 -38.34 8.13
N ALA A 531 -12.38 -38.84 8.73
CA ALA A 531 -11.03 -38.71 8.21
C ALA A 531 -10.92 -39.33 6.81
N LEU A 532 -11.49 -40.50 6.56
CA LEU A 532 -11.49 -41.16 5.26
C LEU A 532 -12.23 -40.33 4.20
N GLU A 533 -13.40 -39.78 4.53
CA GLU A 533 -14.19 -38.92 3.62
C GLU A 533 -13.41 -37.67 3.18
N ILE A 534 -12.68 -37.04 4.11
CA ILE A 534 -11.86 -35.87 3.80
C ILE A 534 -10.61 -36.30 3.02
N ASN A 535 -9.97 -37.40 3.39
CA ASN A 535 -8.75 -37.91 2.78
C ASN A 535 -8.93 -38.34 1.30
N GLU A 536 -10.16 -38.67 0.89
CA GLU A 536 -10.48 -38.91 -0.54
C GLU A 536 -10.19 -37.69 -1.43
N ILE A 537 -10.15 -36.49 -0.83
CA ILE A 537 -9.88 -35.23 -1.52
C ILE A 537 -8.43 -34.80 -1.33
N GLU A 538 -7.89 -34.91 -0.11
CA GLU A 538 -6.58 -34.34 0.26
C GLU A 538 -5.42 -35.37 0.23
N ALA A 539 -5.71 -36.67 0.34
CA ALA A 539 -4.73 -37.77 0.30
C ALA A 539 -3.53 -37.61 1.26
N GLU A 540 -3.77 -37.12 2.47
CA GLU A 540 -2.73 -36.90 3.50
C GLU A 540 -2.30 -38.18 4.24
N ILE A 541 -3.16 -39.20 4.31
CA ILE A 541 -2.96 -40.47 5.03
C ILE A 541 -3.24 -41.64 4.10
N ASP A 542 -2.59 -42.75 4.31
CA ASP A 542 -2.94 -44.02 3.63
C ASP A 542 -4.38 -44.42 3.99
N SER A 543 -5.26 -44.36 2.99
CA SER A 543 -6.67 -44.73 3.18
C SER A 543 -6.88 -46.15 3.64
N ASP A 544 -5.96 -47.05 3.34
CA ASP A 544 -6.04 -48.46 3.79
C ASP A 544 -5.73 -48.59 5.29
N ASP A 545 -4.77 -47.80 5.85
CA ASP A 545 -4.55 -47.75 7.31
C ASP A 545 -5.82 -47.29 8.05
N ILE A 546 -6.52 -46.31 7.52
CA ILE A 546 -7.78 -45.83 8.14
C ILE A 546 -8.85 -46.92 8.08
N ARG A 547 -9.02 -47.61 6.94
CA ARG A 547 -9.98 -48.72 6.79
C ARG A 547 -9.66 -49.88 7.70
N ASP A 548 -8.41 -50.31 7.78
CA ASP A 548 -7.96 -51.40 8.64
C ASP A 548 -8.23 -51.10 10.11
N ARG A 549 -8.03 -49.85 10.54
CA ARG A 549 -8.40 -49.43 11.91
C ARG A 549 -9.90 -49.51 12.16
N ILE A 550 -10.73 -49.12 11.19
CA ILE A 550 -12.18 -49.24 11.31
C ILE A 550 -12.57 -50.72 11.45
N PHE A 551 -12.01 -51.58 10.63
CA PHE A 551 -12.28 -53.04 10.71
C PHE A 551 -11.83 -53.63 12.06
N ALA A 552 -10.63 -53.28 12.52
CA ALA A 552 -10.09 -53.76 13.79
C ALA A 552 -10.93 -53.36 15.02
N LEU A 553 -11.74 -52.32 14.96
CA LEU A 553 -12.63 -51.91 16.05
C LEU A 553 -13.77 -52.91 16.34
N PHE A 554 -14.15 -53.70 15.33
CA PHE A 554 -15.31 -54.59 15.39
C PHE A 554 -14.95 -56.08 15.18
N GLU A 555 -13.67 -56.41 14.92
CA GLU A 555 -13.18 -57.78 14.97
C GLU A 555 -13.00 -58.19 16.43
N VAL A 556 -13.96 -59.01 16.94
CA VAL A 556 -13.90 -59.67 18.25
C VAL A 556 -13.72 -61.16 18.07
#